data_fc471c8fdd7fa0a1dd97cb9152e6e54c
#
_entry.id   fc471c8fdd7fa0a1dd97cb9152e6e54c
#
_cell.length_a   1.000
_cell.length_b   1.000
_cell.length_c   1.000
_cell.angle_alpha   90.00
_cell.angle_beta   90.00
_cell.angle_gamma   90.00
#
_symmetry.space_group_name_H-M   'P 1'
#
loop_
_entity.id
_entity.type
_entity.pdbx_description
1 polymer ?
#
loop_
_entity_poly.entity_id
_entity_poly.type
_entity_poly.pdbx_seq_one_letter_code
_entity_poly.pdbx_strand_id
1 'polypeptide(L)'
;QMCIRDSLYADPREEKAQAALFKGQEYFEADAYAQALNGDSIGFAGFVKVADEYSDTKAANLAKAYMGLCYAHLGKYDEAVKALDSFDGDDQMVAPAMKGAMGNCYAQLGQLDKAASMLLKAANEADNNSLSPIYLLQAGEILVKQGKYDDAIQAYTTIKDKYFRSYQAMDIDKYIEQAKLLKK
;
A
#
# COMPACT_ATOMS: atom_id res chain seq x y z
N GLN A 1 -5.41 -38.89 -5.08
CA GLN A 1 -6.52 -38.59 -4.13
C GLN A 1 -6.15 -37.32 -3.40
N MET A 2 -6.49 -36.20 -4.00
CA MET A 2 -6.34 -34.86 -3.40
C MET A 2 -7.46 -34.67 -2.40
N CYS A 3 -7.12 -34.46 -1.13
CA CYS A 3 -8.03 -34.46 0.01
C CYS A 3 -9.08 -33.36 -0.11
N ILE A 4 -10.30 -33.75 -0.41
CA ILE A 4 -11.53 -32.92 -0.31
C ILE A 4 -11.85 -32.58 1.17
N ARG A 5 -10.96 -32.90 2.11
CA ARG A 5 -11.16 -32.73 3.55
C ARG A 5 -10.90 -31.33 4.09
N ASP A 6 -10.21 -30.46 3.35
CA ASP A 6 -9.80 -29.12 3.84
C ASP A 6 -10.84 -28.02 3.57
N SER A 7 -11.95 -28.34 2.90
CA SER A 7 -12.95 -27.35 2.49
C SER A 7 -14.23 -27.33 3.35
N LEU A 8 -14.37 -28.19 4.35
CA LEU A 8 -15.65 -28.36 5.08
C LEU A 8 -15.60 -27.97 6.57
N TYR A 9 -14.45 -27.60 7.09
CA TYR A 9 -14.34 -27.04 8.45
C TYR A 9 -13.64 -25.70 8.35
N ALA A 10 -14.41 -24.62 8.43
CA ALA A 10 -13.86 -23.30 8.67
C ALA A 10 -13.05 -23.36 9.98
N ASP A 11 -11.80 -22.92 9.94
CA ASP A 11 -10.98 -22.86 11.15
C ASP A 11 -11.64 -21.90 12.14
N PRO A 12 -12.08 -22.37 13.33
CA PRO A 12 -12.76 -21.49 14.29
C PRO A 12 -11.89 -20.29 14.71
N ARG A 13 -10.59 -20.40 14.54
CA ARG A 13 -9.63 -19.36 14.84
C ARG A 13 -9.62 -18.28 13.75
N GLU A 14 -9.66 -18.69 12.47
CA GLU A 14 -9.81 -17.79 11.34
C GLU A 14 -11.16 -17.04 11.39
N GLU A 15 -12.26 -17.73 11.74
CA GLU A 15 -13.58 -17.09 11.87
C GLU A 15 -13.59 -15.99 12.94
N LYS A 16 -12.98 -16.23 14.10
CA LYS A 16 -12.84 -15.22 15.15
C LYS A 16 -11.96 -14.07 14.72
N ALA A 17 -10.86 -14.36 14.05
CA ALA A 17 -9.96 -13.34 13.52
C ALA A 17 -10.64 -12.48 12.46
N GLN A 18 -11.43 -13.06 11.56
CA GLN A 18 -12.22 -12.36 10.56
C GLN A 18 -13.29 -11.46 11.19
N ALA A 19 -14.00 -11.94 12.20
CA ALA A 19 -15.00 -11.15 12.92
C ALA A 19 -14.35 -9.92 13.60
N ALA A 20 -13.20 -10.12 14.22
CA ALA A 20 -12.43 -9.02 14.81
C ALA A 20 -11.88 -8.06 13.74
N LEU A 21 -11.35 -8.58 12.63
CA LEU A 21 -10.90 -7.78 11.51
C LEU A 21 -12.02 -6.89 10.97
N PHE A 22 -13.20 -7.45 10.73
CA PHE A 22 -14.36 -6.71 10.22
C PHE A 22 -14.71 -5.53 11.11
N LYS A 23 -14.71 -5.71 12.44
CA LYS A 23 -14.95 -4.62 13.37
C LYS A 23 -13.90 -3.50 13.28
N GLY A 24 -12.64 -3.87 13.08
CA GLY A 24 -11.57 -2.91 12.84
C GLY A 24 -11.74 -2.14 11.53
N GLN A 25 -12.23 -2.81 10.49
CA GLN A 25 -12.54 -2.18 9.20
C GLN A 25 -13.65 -1.13 9.34
N GLU A 26 -14.69 -1.39 10.13
CA GLU A 26 -15.74 -0.38 10.42
C GLU A 26 -15.13 0.90 11.04
N TYR A 27 -14.21 0.76 11.98
CA TYR A 27 -13.50 1.91 12.56
C TYR A 27 -12.60 2.60 11.53
N PHE A 28 -11.91 1.84 10.68
CA PHE A 28 -11.06 2.39 9.63
C PHE A 28 -11.87 3.21 8.61
N GLU A 29 -13.02 2.69 8.17
CA GLU A 29 -13.93 3.37 7.24
C GLU A 29 -14.56 4.64 7.84
N ALA A 30 -14.68 4.68 9.17
CA ALA A 30 -15.14 5.86 9.92
C ALA A 30 -14.01 6.85 10.27
N ASP A 31 -12.82 6.71 9.68
CA ASP A 31 -11.60 7.50 9.98
C ASP A 31 -11.16 7.45 11.45
N ALA A 32 -11.68 6.48 12.21
CA ALA A 32 -11.36 6.28 13.62
C ALA A 32 -10.08 5.42 13.78
N TYR A 33 -8.97 5.87 13.17
CA TYR A 33 -7.73 5.09 13.05
C TYR A 33 -7.12 4.68 14.39
N ALA A 34 -7.23 5.52 15.42
CA ALA A 34 -6.70 5.19 16.74
C ALA A 34 -7.50 4.04 17.40
N GLN A 35 -8.82 4.03 17.25
CA GLN A 35 -9.68 2.93 17.71
C GLN A 35 -9.48 1.67 16.87
N ALA A 36 -9.35 1.82 15.56
CA ALA A 36 -9.03 0.71 14.67
C ALA A 36 -7.73 0.00 15.10
N LEU A 37 -6.69 0.75 15.48
CA LEU A 37 -5.42 0.21 15.95
C LEU A 37 -5.51 -0.46 17.32
N ASN A 38 -6.04 0.29 18.31
CA ASN A 38 -5.88 -0.06 19.73
C ASN A 38 -7.12 -0.70 20.35
N GLY A 39 -8.23 -0.71 19.61
CA GLY A 39 -9.50 -1.21 20.11
C GLY A 39 -10.35 -0.14 20.80
N ASP A 40 -11.47 -0.60 21.34
CA ASP A 40 -12.44 0.23 22.05
C ASP A 40 -12.71 -0.29 23.47
N SER A 41 -13.51 0.46 24.23
CA SER A 41 -13.91 0.08 25.58
C SER A 41 -15.07 -0.94 25.64
N ILE A 42 -15.64 -1.33 24.48
CA ILE A 42 -16.85 -2.15 24.39
C ILE A 42 -16.63 -3.53 23.78
N GLY A 43 -15.35 -3.92 23.54
CA GLY A 43 -15.00 -5.29 23.22
C GLY A 43 -14.20 -5.54 21.94
N PHE A 44 -13.91 -4.52 21.14
CA PHE A 44 -12.97 -4.65 20.03
C PHE A 44 -11.52 -4.48 20.51
N ALA A 45 -10.68 -5.48 20.21
CA ALA A 45 -9.31 -5.52 20.72
C ALA A 45 -8.30 -4.65 19.93
N GLY A 46 -8.66 -4.18 18.73
CA GLY A 46 -7.78 -3.44 17.83
C GLY A 46 -6.97 -4.33 16.88
N PHE A 47 -6.59 -3.76 15.72
CA PHE A 47 -5.80 -4.50 14.73
C PHE A 47 -4.47 -5.00 15.28
N VAL A 48 -3.82 -4.26 16.17
CA VAL A 48 -2.56 -4.67 16.80
C VAL A 48 -2.73 -6.01 17.51
N LYS A 49 -3.80 -6.15 18.28
CA LYS A 49 -4.08 -7.37 19.03
C LYS A 49 -4.56 -8.49 18.12
N VAL A 50 -5.35 -8.19 17.10
CA VAL A 50 -5.78 -9.17 16.10
C VAL A 50 -4.57 -9.76 15.36
N ALA A 51 -3.61 -8.93 14.95
CA ALA A 51 -2.40 -9.39 14.28
C ALA A 51 -1.51 -10.27 15.17
N ASP A 52 -1.48 -10.02 16.48
CA ASP A 52 -0.69 -10.76 17.46
C ASP A 52 -1.39 -12.07 17.87
N GLU A 53 -2.63 -12.00 18.34
CA GLU A 53 -3.37 -13.16 18.89
C GLU A 53 -3.72 -14.20 17.83
N TYR A 54 -3.91 -13.78 16.57
CA TYR A 54 -4.29 -14.65 15.45
C TYR A 54 -3.21 -14.72 14.37
N SER A 55 -1.95 -14.61 14.75
CA SER A 55 -0.80 -14.43 13.83
C SER A 55 -0.66 -15.50 12.74
N ASP A 56 -1.26 -16.67 12.91
CA ASP A 56 -1.30 -17.81 11.98
C ASP A 56 -2.48 -17.75 10.98
N THR A 57 -3.33 -16.72 11.05
CA THR A 57 -4.53 -16.57 10.22
C THR A 57 -4.33 -15.58 9.05
N LYS A 58 -5.14 -15.75 8.01
CA LYS A 58 -5.18 -14.80 6.88
C LYS A 58 -5.71 -13.43 7.32
N ALA A 59 -6.70 -13.42 8.22
CA ALA A 59 -7.25 -12.20 8.77
C ALA A 59 -6.22 -11.40 9.55
N ALA A 60 -5.36 -12.04 10.33
CA ALA A 60 -4.26 -11.38 11.03
C ALA A 60 -3.23 -10.78 10.07
N ASN A 61 -2.93 -11.48 8.97
CA ASN A 61 -2.06 -10.93 7.94
C ASN A 61 -2.67 -9.66 7.32
N LEU A 62 -3.97 -9.65 7.02
CA LEU A 62 -4.66 -8.46 6.53
C LEU A 62 -4.74 -7.35 7.60
N ALA A 63 -4.87 -7.71 8.88
CA ALA A 63 -4.80 -6.74 9.98
C ALA A 63 -3.49 -5.96 9.99
N LYS A 64 -2.34 -6.58 9.63
CA LYS A 64 -1.04 -5.88 9.50
C LYS A 64 -1.09 -4.80 8.42
N ALA A 65 -1.74 -5.04 7.28
CA ALA A 65 -1.95 -4.04 6.25
C ALA A 65 -2.76 -2.85 6.78
N TYR A 66 -3.89 -3.12 7.44
CA TYR A 66 -4.70 -2.06 8.06
C TYR A 66 -3.97 -1.31 9.17
N MET A 67 -3.16 -2.01 9.98
CA MET A 67 -2.29 -1.34 10.98
C MET A 67 -1.37 -0.33 10.31
N GLY A 68 -0.71 -0.72 9.24
CA GLY A 68 0.19 0.16 8.51
C GLY A 68 -0.52 1.38 7.94
N LEU A 69 -1.70 1.19 7.35
CA LEU A 69 -2.52 2.30 6.86
C LEU A 69 -2.98 3.22 7.99
N CYS A 70 -3.44 2.68 9.11
CA CYS A 70 -3.82 3.47 10.28
C CYS A 70 -2.64 4.29 10.81
N TYR A 71 -1.46 3.68 10.95
CA TYR A 71 -0.26 4.41 11.37
C TYR A 71 0.11 5.53 10.40
N ALA A 72 -0.01 5.29 9.08
CA ALA A 72 0.24 6.32 8.07
C ALA A 72 -0.73 7.50 8.21
N HIS A 73 -2.03 7.25 8.39
CA HIS A 73 -3.04 8.30 8.63
C HIS A 73 -2.81 9.08 9.92
N LEU A 74 -2.25 8.44 10.94
CA LEU A 74 -1.89 9.07 12.21
C LEU A 74 -0.52 9.78 12.18
N GLY A 75 0.16 9.82 11.03
CA GLY A 75 1.48 10.44 10.87
C GLY A 75 2.64 9.66 11.50
N LYS A 76 2.41 8.42 11.91
CA LYS A 76 3.40 7.51 12.49
C LYS A 76 4.07 6.68 11.39
N TYR A 77 4.86 7.36 10.54
CA TYR A 77 5.34 6.76 9.29
C TYR A 77 6.37 5.64 9.50
N ASP A 78 7.20 5.68 10.54
CA ASP A 78 8.14 4.59 10.85
C ASP A 78 7.40 3.31 11.27
N GLU A 79 6.35 3.44 12.10
CA GLU A 79 5.50 2.32 12.50
C GLU A 79 4.67 1.81 11.31
N ALA A 80 4.20 2.72 10.44
CA ALA A 80 3.48 2.37 9.23
C ALA A 80 4.33 1.48 8.32
N VAL A 81 5.57 1.89 8.04
CA VAL A 81 6.49 1.10 7.21
C VAL A 81 6.70 -0.29 7.80
N LYS A 82 6.97 -0.40 9.11
CA LYS A 82 7.17 -1.70 9.76
C LYS A 82 5.96 -2.62 9.65
N ALA A 83 4.76 -2.07 9.87
CA ALA A 83 3.52 -2.84 9.78
C ALA A 83 3.24 -3.28 8.33
N LEU A 84 3.38 -2.39 7.35
CA LEU A 84 3.19 -2.70 5.94
C LEU A 84 4.21 -3.73 5.42
N ASP A 85 5.46 -3.64 5.86
CA ASP A 85 6.52 -4.60 5.50
C ASP A 85 6.27 -6.00 6.07
N SER A 86 5.52 -6.09 7.16
CA SER A 86 5.14 -7.37 7.78
C SER A 86 3.92 -8.05 7.11
N PHE A 87 3.24 -7.35 6.20
CA PHE A 87 2.16 -7.93 5.39
C PHE A 87 2.75 -8.83 4.31
N ASP A 88 2.22 -10.05 4.21
CA ASP A 88 2.61 -11.05 3.22
C ASP A 88 1.46 -11.23 2.20
N GLY A 89 1.70 -10.83 0.97
CA GLY A 89 0.74 -10.94 -0.11
C GLY A 89 1.43 -10.91 -1.47
N ASP A 90 0.89 -11.69 -2.40
CA ASP A 90 1.39 -11.85 -3.77
C ASP A 90 0.35 -11.49 -4.84
N ASP A 91 -0.80 -10.96 -4.43
CA ASP A 91 -1.84 -10.53 -5.35
C ASP A 91 -1.50 -9.22 -6.08
N GLN A 92 -2.16 -8.98 -7.22
CA GLN A 92 -1.88 -7.82 -8.08
C GLN A 92 -2.58 -6.51 -7.65
N MET A 93 -3.30 -6.50 -6.53
CA MET A 93 -4.03 -5.32 -6.08
C MET A 93 -3.59 -4.87 -4.69
N VAL A 94 -3.69 -5.74 -3.68
CA VAL A 94 -3.40 -5.38 -2.29
C VAL A 94 -1.90 -5.28 -2.04
N ALA A 95 -1.11 -6.26 -2.49
CA ALA A 95 0.34 -6.26 -2.26
C ALA A 95 1.04 -5.02 -2.89
N PRO A 96 0.78 -4.63 -4.16
CA PRO A 96 1.30 -3.38 -4.70
C PRO A 96 0.77 -2.14 -3.98
N ALA A 97 -0.50 -2.15 -3.52
CA ALA A 97 -1.05 -1.03 -2.77
C ALA A 97 -0.33 -0.80 -1.43
N MET A 98 0.02 -1.88 -0.72
CA MET A 98 0.81 -1.78 0.51
C MET A 98 2.22 -1.25 0.24
N LYS A 99 2.87 -1.67 -0.85
CA LYS A 99 4.16 -1.11 -1.29
C LYS A 99 4.06 0.36 -1.70
N GLY A 100 2.99 0.75 -2.38
CA GLY A 100 2.71 2.15 -2.68
C GLY A 100 2.55 3.00 -1.41
N ALA A 101 1.81 2.50 -0.42
CA ALA A 101 1.67 3.14 0.88
C ALA A 101 3.02 3.28 1.62
N MET A 102 3.86 2.23 1.58
CA MET A 102 5.24 2.30 2.12
C MET A 102 6.06 3.38 1.41
N GLY A 103 5.99 3.46 0.09
CA GLY A 103 6.67 4.49 -0.71
C GLY A 103 6.27 5.89 -0.26
N ASN A 104 4.97 6.12 -0.06
CA ASN A 104 4.46 7.39 0.45
C ASN A 104 4.93 7.68 1.88
N CYS A 105 4.97 6.69 2.77
CA CYS A 105 5.53 6.85 4.12
C CYS A 105 7.02 7.22 4.07
N TYR A 106 7.84 6.58 3.22
CA TYR A 106 9.24 6.95 3.03
C TYR A 106 9.40 8.38 2.51
N ALA A 107 8.50 8.85 1.63
CA ALA A 107 8.52 10.23 1.16
C ALA A 107 8.25 11.22 2.31
N GLN A 108 7.30 10.92 3.21
CA GLN A 108 7.03 11.73 4.40
C GLN A 108 8.21 11.75 5.39
N LEU A 109 8.96 10.65 5.48
CA LEU A 109 10.19 10.55 6.28
C LEU A 109 11.40 11.23 5.62
N GLY A 110 11.24 11.83 4.43
CA GLY A 110 12.33 12.43 3.67
C GLY A 110 13.31 11.42 3.05
N GLN A 111 13.00 10.14 3.08
CA GLN A 111 13.82 9.05 2.52
C GLN A 111 13.50 8.87 1.03
N LEU A 112 13.78 9.89 0.22
CA LEU A 112 13.30 10.01 -1.15
C LEU A 112 13.79 8.88 -2.06
N ASP A 113 15.00 8.34 -1.87
CA ASP A 113 15.51 7.22 -2.66
C ASP A 113 14.70 5.95 -2.43
N LYS A 114 14.37 5.67 -1.17
CA LYS A 114 13.52 4.52 -0.81
C LYS A 114 12.09 4.71 -1.31
N ALA A 115 11.57 5.93 -1.21
CA ALA A 115 10.24 6.28 -1.67
C ALA A 115 10.08 6.01 -3.17
N ALA A 116 10.96 6.58 -4.01
CA ALA A 116 10.94 6.37 -5.45
C ALA A 116 11.10 4.89 -5.82
N SER A 117 12.08 4.21 -5.20
CA SER A 117 12.32 2.77 -5.44
C SER A 117 11.08 1.93 -5.10
N MET A 118 10.42 2.18 -3.96
CA MET A 118 9.26 1.42 -3.52
C MET A 118 8.05 1.67 -4.42
N LEU A 119 7.82 2.93 -4.85
CA LEU A 119 6.74 3.27 -5.76
C LEU A 119 6.95 2.65 -7.15
N LEU A 120 8.17 2.67 -7.69
CA LEU A 120 8.50 2.00 -8.96
C LEU A 120 8.27 0.48 -8.86
N LYS A 121 8.65 -0.13 -7.74
CA LYS A 121 8.39 -1.55 -7.47
C LYS A 121 6.89 -1.85 -7.41
N ALA A 122 6.12 -1.04 -6.68
CA ALA A 122 4.67 -1.15 -6.61
C ALA A 122 4.01 -1.04 -8.00
N ALA A 123 4.45 -0.08 -8.81
CA ALA A 123 3.96 0.09 -10.18
C ALA A 123 4.23 -1.14 -11.07
N ASN A 124 5.44 -1.70 -10.96
CA ASN A 124 5.82 -2.86 -11.76
C ASN A 124 5.07 -4.13 -11.34
N GLU A 125 4.84 -4.33 -10.04
CA GLU A 125 4.11 -5.50 -9.53
C GLU A 125 2.61 -5.43 -9.80
N ALA A 126 2.01 -4.25 -9.71
CA ALA A 126 0.60 -4.05 -10.05
C ALA A 126 0.31 -4.36 -11.53
N ASP A 127 1.16 -3.86 -12.40
CA ASP A 127 1.10 -4.01 -13.86
C ASP A 127 -0.31 -3.86 -14.46
N ASN A 128 -1.03 -2.83 -14.03
CA ASN A 128 -2.39 -2.55 -14.48
C ASN A 128 -2.66 -1.05 -14.64
N ASN A 129 -3.73 -0.70 -15.38
CA ASN A 129 -4.09 0.70 -15.67
C ASN A 129 -4.66 1.47 -14.45
N SER A 130 -4.95 0.81 -13.34
CA SER A 130 -5.53 1.44 -12.15
C SER A 130 -4.47 1.91 -11.16
N LEU A 131 -3.47 1.08 -10.86
CA LEU A 131 -2.49 1.35 -9.81
C LEU A 131 -1.14 1.83 -10.38
N SER A 132 -0.63 1.16 -11.43
CA SER A 132 0.72 1.43 -11.94
C SER A 132 0.92 2.89 -12.35
N PRO A 133 -0.02 3.56 -13.08
CA PRO A 133 0.16 4.95 -13.47
C PRO A 133 0.23 5.90 -12.27
N ILE A 134 -0.51 5.60 -11.20
CA ILE A 134 -0.50 6.41 -9.96
C ILE A 134 0.89 6.38 -9.34
N TYR A 135 1.45 5.18 -9.16
CA TYR A 135 2.76 5.02 -8.53
C TYR A 135 3.90 5.53 -9.40
N LEU A 136 3.81 5.36 -10.74
CA LEU A 136 4.78 5.93 -11.67
C LEU A 136 4.78 7.45 -11.64
N LEU A 137 3.61 8.09 -11.57
CA LEU A 137 3.50 9.55 -11.46
C LEU A 137 4.15 10.03 -10.16
N GLN A 138 3.80 9.44 -9.03
CA GLN A 138 4.38 9.78 -7.72
C GLN A 138 5.89 9.56 -7.69
N ALA A 139 6.39 8.45 -8.25
CA ALA A 139 7.82 8.20 -8.33
C ALA A 139 8.53 9.25 -9.18
N GLY A 140 7.96 9.60 -10.34
CA GLY A 140 8.50 10.61 -11.21
C GLY A 140 8.60 11.99 -10.54
N GLU A 141 7.58 12.39 -9.78
CA GLU A 141 7.60 13.66 -9.02
C GLU A 141 8.70 13.67 -7.95
N ILE A 142 8.92 12.54 -7.26
CA ILE A 142 10.02 12.39 -6.29
C ILE A 142 11.37 12.45 -7.00
N LEU A 143 11.53 11.80 -8.14
CA LEU A 143 12.75 11.78 -8.94
C LEU A 143 13.09 13.19 -9.46
N VAL A 144 12.08 13.97 -9.88
CA VAL A 144 12.27 15.40 -10.25
C VAL A 144 12.79 16.19 -9.06
N LYS A 145 12.23 16.02 -7.86
CA LYS A 145 12.73 16.68 -6.64
C LYS A 145 14.18 16.33 -6.31
N GLN A 146 14.63 15.15 -6.71
CA GLN A 146 16.01 14.69 -6.54
C GLN A 146 16.96 15.14 -7.66
N GLY A 147 16.46 15.82 -8.70
CA GLY A 147 17.23 16.16 -9.89
C GLY A 147 17.52 14.99 -10.82
N LYS A 148 16.87 13.84 -10.59
CA LYS A 148 16.98 12.61 -11.42
C LYS A 148 16.02 12.66 -12.60
N TYR A 149 16.23 13.65 -13.46
CA TYR A 149 15.28 14.00 -14.53
C TYR A 149 15.11 12.90 -15.57
N ASP A 150 16.17 12.16 -15.91
CA ASP A 150 16.09 11.06 -16.88
C ASP A 150 15.23 9.93 -16.38
N ASP A 151 15.38 9.55 -15.12
CA ASP A 151 14.59 8.51 -14.48
C ASP A 151 13.12 8.94 -14.38
N ALA A 152 12.87 10.21 -14.06
CA ALA A 152 11.52 10.78 -14.03
C ALA A 152 10.85 10.73 -15.42
N ILE A 153 11.58 11.16 -16.46
CA ILE A 153 11.09 11.11 -17.85
C ILE A 153 10.77 9.67 -18.25
N GLN A 154 11.59 8.70 -17.86
CA GLN A 154 11.34 7.28 -18.13
C GLN A 154 10.05 6.80 -17.46
N ALA A 155 9.83 7.14 -16.18
CA ALA A 155 8.60 6.78 -15.45
C ALA A 155 7.36 7.38 -16.13
N TYR A 156 7.40 8.66 -16.51
CA TYR A 156 6.31 9.33 -17.19
C TYR A 156 6.06 8.78 -18.60
N THR A 157 7.12 8.45 -19.34
CA THR A 157 7.02 7.84 -20.67
C THR A 157 6.38 6.46 -20.57
N THR A 158 6.66 5.70 -19.52
CA THR A 158 6.00 4.41 -19.27
C THR A 158 4.49 4.57 -19.09
N ILE A 159 4.03 5.64 -18.41
CA ILE A 159 2.59 5.93 -18.32
C ILE A 159 2.02 6.21 -19.71
N LYS A 160 2.69 7.05 -20.50
CA LYS A 160 2.25 7.43 -21.85
C LYS A 160 2.11 6.22 -22.78
N ASP A 161 3.11 5.34 -22.77
CA ASP A 161 3.22 4.28 -23.77
C ASP A 161 2.49 2.98 -23.34
N LYS A 162 2.61 2.60 -22.08
CA LYS A 162 2.06 1.34 -21.58
C LYS A 162 0.66 1.52 -20.96
N TYR A 163 0.42 2.62 -20.26
CA TYR A 163 -0.82 2.87 -19.53
C TYR A 163 -1.62 4.03 -20.13
N PHE A 164 -1.63 4.15 -21.46
CA PHE A 164 -2.24 5.26 -22.20
C PHE A 164 -3.77 5.41 -21.99
N ARG A 165 -4.43 4.40 -21.42
CA ARG A 165 -5.86 4.45 -21.06
C ARG A 165 -6.10 4.94 -19.61
N SER A 166 -5.06 5.24 -18.86
CA SER A 166 -5.20 5.73 -17.50
C SER A 166 -5.56 7.22 -17.47
N TYR A 167 -6.14 7.65 -16.36
CA TYR A 167 -6.40 9.07 -16.12
C TYR A 167 -5.09 9.90 -16.14
N GLN A 168 -4.02 9.35 -15.57
CA GLN A 168 -2.70 10.02 -15.51
C GLN A 168 -2.10 10.25 -16.91
N ALA A 169 -2.42 9.43 -17.89
CA ALA A 169 -1.91 9.59 -19.25
C ALA A 169 -2.46 10.85 -19.96
N MET A 170 -3.59 11.39 -19.51
CA MET A 170 -4.21 12.57 -20.15
C MET A 170 -3.32 13.80 -20.12
N ASP A 171 -2.56 14.02 -19.05
CA ASP A 171 -1.72 15.19 -18.86
C ASP A 171 -0.23 14.86 -18.77
N ILE A 172 0.16 13.61 -19.05
CA ILE A 172 1.54 13.14 -18.79
C ILE A 172 2.59 13.86 -19.64
N ASP A 173 2.25 14.32 -20.82
CA ASP A 173 3.16 15.08 -21.69
C ASP A 173 3.65 16.37 -21.02
N LYS A 174 2.80 17.01 -20.21
CA LYS A 174 3.17 18.19 -19.42
C LYS A 174 4.30 17.86 -18.42
N TYR A 175 4.22 16.74 -17.73
CA TYR A 175 5.24 16.29 -16.77
C TYR A 175 6.54 15.93 -17.48
N ILE A 176 6.48 15.28 -18.64
CA ILE A 176 7.64 14.94 -19.46
C ILE A 176 8.35 16.22 -19.91
N GLU A 177 7.64 17.20 -20.48
CA GLU A 177 8.23 18.43 -20.95
C GLU A 177 8.79 19.29 -19.80
N GLN A 178 8.13 19.33 -18.66
CA GLN A 178 8.64 20.00 -17.46
C GLN A 178 9.96 19.38 -16.99
N ALA A 179 10.05 18.05 -16.91
CA ALA A 179 11.27 17.37 -16.51
C ALA A 179 12.42 17.61 -17.51
N LYS A 180 12.14 17.63 -18.82
CA LYS A 180 13.11 17.98 -19.88
C LYS A 180 13.63 19.40 -19.74
N LEU A 181 12.77 20.36 -19.39
CA LEU A 181 13.16 21.77 -19.20
C LEU A 181 14.06 21.93 -17.97
N LEU A 182 13.78 21.22 -16.89
CA LEU A 182 14.57 21.25 -15.66
C LEU A 182 15.94 20.56 -15.81
N LYS A 183 16.08 19.64 -16.78
CA LYS A 183 17.34 18.94 -17.07
C LYS A 183 18.38 19.85 -17.75
N LYS A 184 17.96 20.92 -18.43
CA LYS A 184 18.83 21.88 -19.13
C LYS A 184 19.61 22.78 -18.19
#